data_3e4f6a0597f15a086c37ece14064e753
#
_entry.id   3e4f6a0597f15a086c37ece14064e753
#
_cell.length_a   1.000
_cell.length_b   1.000
_cell.length_c   1.000
_cell.angle_alpha   90.00
_cell.angle_beta   90.00
_cell.angle_gamma   90.00
#
_symmetry.space_group_name_H-M   'P 1'
#
loop_
_entity.id
_entity.type
_entity.pdbx_description
1 polymer ?
#
loop_
_entity_poly.entity_id
_entity_poly.type
_entity_poly.pdbx_seq_one_letter_code
_entity_poly.pdbx_strand_id
1 'polypeptide(L)'
;MKLLFVSLGCDKNLVDSEEMLGLLTGNGFEIVDDETEAEAIVVNTCCFINDAKEESVNTILEMAEYKKAGSCKVLIVTGCMAQRYKNEIIEEVPEVDAVLGTTSYGDILKAINEAMEGKHFEEFKDIDYLPEKLGKRVLTTGGHFGYLKIAEGCDKHCTYCIIPKLRGKFRSVPMERLIEQAKEMAEEGVKELILVAQETTVYGTDIYGKKSLHVLLKELCKIKGIRWIRVLYCYPEEIYDELIQTMKEEKKICHYLDLPIQHASDRILKRMGRRTTQAELVEIVNKLRQEIPDIVLRTTLISGFPGETQEDHEELMGFVDEMEFDRLGVFTYSAEEDTPAATMPDQVSEEVKEERRDEIMELQQEISYDKGTDRIGQELLVMIEGKVADESAYIGRTYGDAPKVDGYIFVQTGELLMTGDFAKVRVTGALEYDLIGELADEYTE
;
A
#
# COMPACT_ATOMS: atom_id res chain seq x y z
N MET A 1 -9.57 26.16 -13.85
CA MET A 1 -9.04 25.20 -14.85
C MET A 1 -9.50 23.83 -14.42
N LYS A 2 -10.07 23.06 -15.35
CA LYS A 2 -10.48 21.66 -15.11
C LYS A 2 -9.27 20.73 -15.16
N LEU A 3 -9.11 19.91 -14.15
CA LEU A 3 -7.98 19.02 -13.95
C LEU A 3 -8.44 17.57 -13.82
N LEU A 4 -7.92 16.69 -14.68
CA LEU A 4 -7.96 15.25 -14.46
C LEU A 4 -6.69 14.80 -13.75
N PHE A 5 -6.85 13.98 -12.73
CA PHE A 5 -5.70 13.41 -11.99
C PHE A 5 -5.76 11.89 -11.99
N VAL A 6 -4.80 11.25 -12.63
CA VAL A 6 -4.65 9.79 -12.66
C VAL A 6 -3.57 9.38 -11.67
N SER A 7 -3.94 8.55 -10.68
CA SER A 7 -3.02 8.05 -9.66
C SER A 7 -2.83 6.56 -9.80
N LEU A 8 -1.62 6.14 -10.19
CA LEU A 8 -1.25 4.74 -10.38
C LEU A 8 -0.35 4.25 -9.24
N GLY A 9 -0.31 2.94 -9.05
CA GLY A 9 0.60 2.26 -8.15
C GLY A 9 0.13 2.16 -6.70
N CYS A 10 1.03 2.34 -5.74
CA CYS A 10 0.85 1.98 -4.34
C CYS A 10 0.27 3.11 -3.46
N ASP A 11 -0.07 2.75 -2.20
CA ASP A 11 -0.61 3.68 -1.19
C ASP A 11 0.27 4.90 -0.94
N LYS A 12 1.62 4.73 -0.99
CA LYS A 12 2.57 5.84 -0.83
C LYS A 12 2.47 6.84 -1.98
N ASN A 13 2.27 6.32 -3.19
CA ASN A 13 2.06 7.14 -4.38
C ASN A 13 0.70 7.85 -4.33
N LEU A 14 -0.32 7.17 -3.81
CA LEU A 14 -1.64 7.76 -3.57
C LEU A 14 -1.57 8.94 -2.59
N VAL A 15 -0.81 8.83 -1.50
CA VAL A 15 -0.60 9.95 -0.57
C VAL A 15 0.02 11.16 -1.27
N ASP A 16 1.03 10.93 -2.14
CA ASP A 16 1.63 12.01 -2.93
C ASP A 16 0.60 12.66 -3.88
N SER A 17 -0.27 11.85 -4.50
CA SER A 17 -1.39 12.33 -5.34
C SER A 17 -2.36 13.21 -4.57
N GLU A 18 -2.78 12.77 -3.39
CA GLU A 18 -3.73 13.48 -2.54
C GLU A 18 -3.16 14.80 -1.99
N GLU A 19 -1.83 14.86 -1.73
CA GLU A 19 -1.15 16.12 -1.39
C GLU A 19 -1.12 17.09 -2.59
N MET A 20 -0.82 16.59 -3.81
CA MET A 20 -0.90 17.41 -5.03
C MET A 20 -2.32 17.92 -5.30
N LEU A 21 -3.32 17.04 -5.18
CA LEU A 21 -4.74 17.42 -5.32
C LEU A 21 -5.14 18.51 -4.34
N GLY A 22 -4.70 18.41 -3.08
CA GLY A 22 -4.96 19.43 -2.08
C GLY A 22 -4.33 20.79 -2.44
N LEU A 23 -3.10 20.80 -2.93
CA LEU A 23 -2.43 22.01 -3.41
C LEU A 23 -3.16 22.63 -4.60
N LEU A 24 -3.55 21.81 -5.59
CA LEU A 24 -4.19 22.28 -6.82
C LEU A 24 -5.61 22.80 -6.57
N THR A 25 -6.43 22.08 -5.80
CA THR A 25 -7.79 22.53 -5.43
C THR A 25 -7.75 23.79 -4.60
N GLY A 26 -6.80 23.94 -3.67
CA GLY A 26 -6.56 25.15 -2.91
C GLY A 26 -6.16 26.36 -3.77
N ASN A 27 -5.68 26.13 -4.99
CA ASN A 27 -5.35 27.16 -5.98
C ASN A 27 -6.40 27.31 -7.11
N GLY A 28 -7.62 26.80 -6.90
CA GLY A 28 -8.77 27.05 -7.77
C GLY A 28 -8.87 26.11 -8.98
N PHE A 29 -8.21 24.95 -8.94
CA PHE A 29 -8.43 23.89 -9.92
C PHE A 29 -9.70 23.11 -9.56
N GLU A 30 -10.50 22.79 -10.57
CA GLU A 30 -11.70 21.97 -10.49
C GLU A 30 -11.33 20.55 -10.96
N ILE A 31 -11.52 19.55 -10.08
CA ILE A 31 -11.25 18.17 -10.42
C ILE A 31 -12.42 17.61 -11.24
N VAL A 32 -12.10 16.97 -12.35
CA VAL A 32 -13.05 16.28 -13.23
C VAL A 32 -12.67 14.81 -13.36
N ASP A 33 -13.64 13.99 -13.69
CA ASP A 33 -13.51 12.55 -13.96
C ASP A 33 -13.68 12.19 -15.45
N ASP A 34 -14.04 13.17 -16.29
CA ASP A 34 -14.15 13.02 -17.74
C ASP A 34 -12.90 13.60 -18.43
N GLU A 35 -12.14 12.75 -19.09
CA GLU A 35 -10.91 13.10 -19.80
C GLU A 35 -11.16 14.16 -20.88
N THR A 36 -12.35 14.13 -21.50
CA THR A 36 -12.72 15.06 -22.58
C THR A 36 -12.95 16.50 -22.10
N GLU A 37 -13.24 16.66 -20.80
CA GLU A 37 -13.43 17.98 -20.17
C GLU A 37 -12.14 18.57 -19.59
N ALA A 38 -11.09 17.75 -19.44
CA ALA A 38 -9.86 18.15 -18.78
C ALA A 38 -9.06 19.16 -19.60
N GLU A 39 -8.72 20.31 -18.99
CA GLU A 39 -7.79 21.30 -19.55
C GLU A 39 -6.33 21.01 -19.18
N ALA A 40 -6.11 20.32 -18.05
CA ALA A 40 -4.83 19.80 -17.60
C ALA A 40 -4.99 18.36 -17.14
N ILE A 41 -4.02 17.51 -17.44
CA ILE A 41 -3.97 16.11 -17.00
C ILE A 41 -2.65 15.88 -16.26
N VAL A 42 -2.74 15.26 -15.09
CA VAL A 42 -1.59 14.83 -14.29
C VAL A 42 -1.65 13.32 -14.13
N VAL A 43 -0.58 12.63 -14.52
CA VAL A 43 -0.42 11.18 -14.32
C VAL A 43 0.68 10.94 -13.31
N ASN A 44 0.30 10.46 -12.12
CA ASN A 44 1.25 10.01 -11.10
C ASN A 44 1.52 8.52 -11.29
N THR A 45 2.74 8.18 -11.70
CA THR A 45 3.12 6.90 -12.29
C THR A 45 3.81 5.95 -11.31
N CYS A 46 3.75 4.65 -11.63
CA CYS A 46 4.47 3.59 -10.95
C CYS A 46 5.46 2.89 -11.93
N CYS A 47 6.54 2.30 -11.39
CA CYS A 47 7.45 1.45 -12.16
C CYS A 47 8.15 0.40 -11.28
N PHE A 48 7.42 -0.11 -10.29
CA PHE A 48 7.99 -1.07 -9.33
C PHE A 48 8.18 -2.46 -9.92
N ILE A 49 7.24 -2.90 -10.76
CA ILE A 49 7.28 -4.17 -11.51
C ILE A 49 6.88 -3.91 -12.97
N ASN A 50 7.11 -4.88 -13.86
CA ASN A 50 6.84 -4.73 -15.29
C ASN A 50 5.38 -4.36 -15.58
N ASP A 51 4.41 -5.01 -14.97
CA ASP A 51 2.98 -4.72 -15.16
C ASP A 51 2.64 -3.27 -14.81
N ALA A 52 3.19 -2.75 -13.70
CA ALA A 52 2.99 -1.35 -13.31
C ALA A 52 3.70 -0.35 -14.26
N LYS A 53 4.80 -0.76 -14.91
CA LYS A 53 5.43 0.03 -15.97
C LYS A 53 4.56 0.07 -17.22
N GLU A 54 4.04 -1.07 -17.65
CA GLU A 54 3.15 -1.18 -18.81
C GLU A 54 1.87 -0.36 -18.61
N GLU A 55 1.23 -0.49 -17.44
CA GLU A 55 0.08 0.33 -17.05
C GLU A 55 0.40 1.82 -17.14
N SER A 56 1.53 2.26 -16.58
CA SER A 56 1.93 3.67 -16.58
C SER A 56 2.21 4.18 -17.99
N VAL A 57 2.90 3.41 -18.85
CA VAL A 57 3.16 3.79 -20.25
C VAL A 57 1.86 3.89 -21.01
N ASN A 58 0.99 2.89 -20.93
CA ASN A 58 -0.29 2.87 -21.63
C ASN A 58 -1.16 4.07 -21.22
N THR A 59 -1.22 4.37 -19.92
CA THR A 59 -1.96 5.54 -19.41
C THR A 59 -1.39 6.85 -19.93
N ILE A 60 -0.07 7.03 -19.94
CA ILE A 60 0.54 8.25 -20.49
C ILE A 60 0.20 8.40 -21.98
N LEU A 61 0.29 7.32 -22.77
CA LEU A 61 -0.04 7.34 -24.19
C LEU A 61 -1.52 7.64 -24.44
N GLU A 62 -2.41 7.07 -23.65
CA GLU A 62 -3.85 7.35 -23.72
C GLU A 62 -4.14 8.83 -23.42
N MET A 63 -3.56 9.38 -22.35
CA MET A 63 -3.74 10.79 -21.98
C MET A 63 -3.14 11.74 -23.02
N ALA A 64 -2.05 11.34 -23.70
CA ALA A 64 -1.46 12.09 -24.80
C ALA A 64 -2.41 12.26 -25.99
N GLU A 65 -3.29 11.26 -26.27
CA GLU A 65 -4.29 11.38 -27.35
C GLU A 65 -5.34 12.47 -27.05
N TYR A 66 -5.74 12.65 -25.77
CA TYR A 66 -6.64 13.74 -25.38
C TYR A 66 -5.99 15.12 -25.58
N LYS A 67 -4.68 15.23 -25.47
CA LYS A 67 -3.95 16.47 -25.81
C LYS A 67 -3.93 16.73 -27.32
N LYS A 68 -3.78 15.69 -28.15
CA LYS A 68 -3.81 15.82 -29.62
C LYS A 68 -5.18 16.22 -30.16
N ALA A 69 -6.24 15.64 -29.61
CA ALA A 69 -7.58 15.71 -30.17
C ALA A 69 -8.58 16.53 -29.33
N GLY A 70 -8.26 16.83 -28.08
CA GLY A 70 -9.23 17.31 -27.08
C GLY A 70 -8.99 18.71 -26.54
N SER A 71 -9.55 18.99 -25.39
CA SER A 71 -9.45 20.23 -24.62
C SER A 71 -8.19 20.30 -23.78
N CYS A 72 -7.47 19.20 -23.58
CA CYS A 72 -6.25 19.14 -22.77
C CYS A 72 -5.16 20.02 -23.35
N LYS A 73 -4.68 20.95 -22.56
CA LYS A 73 -3.61 21.91 -22.91
C LYS A 73 -2.27 21.50 -22.31
N VAL A 74 -2.31 20.83 -21.15
CA VAL A 74 -1.14 20.49 -20.36
C VAL A 74 -1.22 19.03 -19.91
N LEU A 75 -0.17 18.24 -20.23
CA LEU A 75 0.02 16.87 -19.76
C LEU A 75 1.29 16.80 -18.90
N ILE A 76 1.13 16.38 -17.65
CA ILE A 76 2.24 16.26 -16.69
C ILE A 76 2.39 14.82 -16.26
N VAL A 77 3.61 14.33 -16.20
CA VAL A 77 3.97 13.01 -15.68
C VAL A 77 4.81 13.18 -14.42
N THR A 78 4.43 12.48 -13.35
CA THR A 78 5.14 12.49 -12.08
C THR A 78 5.25 11.07 -11.50
N GLY A 79 5.93 10.90 -10.36
CA GLY A 79 6.03 9.64 -9.66
C GLY A 79 7.26 8.80 -10.01
N CYS A 80 7.16 7.49 -9.74
CA CYS A 80 8.32 6.59 -9.80
C CYS A 80 8.85 6.39 -11.23
N MET A 81 7.98 6.30 -12.24
CA MET A 81 8.41 6.20 -13.63
C MET A 81 9.09 7.50 -14.09
N ALA A 82 8.51 8.66 -13.77
CA ALA A 82 9.10 9.95 -14.02
C ALA A 82 10.50 10.06 -13.41
N GLN A 83 10.67 9.62 -12.17
CA GLN A 83 11.99 9.60 -11.51
C GLN A 83 13.01 8.71 -12.21
N ARG A 84 12.56 7.57 -12.74
CA ARG A 84 13.44 6.57 -13.35
C ARG A 84 13.85 6.91 -14.78
N TYR A 85 12.87 7.31 -15.60
CA TYR A 85 13.02 7.44 -17.06
C TYR A 85 13.00 8.89 -17.57
N LYS A 86 13.05 9.86 -16.70
CA LYS A 86 13.25 11.31 -16.96
C LYS A 86 13.12 11.74 -18.43
N ASN A 87 14.27 11.79 -19.10
CA ASN A 87 14.38 12.30 -20.48
C ASN A 87 13.69 11.39 -21.50
N GLU A 88 13.69 10.08 -21.28
CA GLU A 88 13.07 9.12 -22.20
C GLU A 88 11.57 9.40 -22.36
N ILE A 89 10.89 9.79 -21.27
CA ILE A 89 9.45 10.13 -21.33
C ILE A 89 9.20 11.31 -22.28
N ILE A 90 10.04 12.35 -22.24
CA ILE A 90 9.88 13.54 -23.10
C ILE A 90 10.29 13.24 -24.54
N GLU A 91 11.33 12.42 -24.73
CA GLU A 91 11.81 12.03 -26.06
C GLU A 91 10.82 11.15 -26.81
N GLU A 92 10.20 10.18 -26.10
CA GLU A 92 9.28 9.20 -26.68
C GLU A 92 7.82 9.71 -26.74
N VAL A 93 7.42 10.62 -25.83
CA VAL A 93 6.07 11.18 -25.77
C VAL A 93 6.15 12.72 -25.74
N PRO A 94 6.35 13.36 -26.91
CA PRO A 94 6.54 14.81 -27.00
C PRO A 94 5.30 15.64 -26.57
N GLU A 95 4.16 14.99 -26.37
CA GLU A 95 2.95 15.61 -25.82
C GLU A 95 3.05 15.93 -24.32
N VAL A 96 4.00 15.31 -23.60
CA VAL A 96 4.25 15.59 -22.18
C VAL A 96 4.95 16.95 -22.05
N ASP A 97 4.33 17.86 -21.32
CA ASP A 97 4.84 19.23 -21.12
C ASP A 97 5.76 19.34 -19.90
N ALA A 98 5.53 18.51 -18.89
CA ALA A 98 6.34 18.55 -17.68
C ALA A 98 6.55 17.18 -17.05
N VAL A 99 7.73 16.99 -16.44
CA VAL A 99 8.09 15.77 -15.72
C VAL A 99 8.62 16.13 -14.33
N LEU A 100 8.05 15.51 -13.30
CA LEU A 100 8.42 15.72 -11.91
C LEU A 100 8.89 14.43 -11.25
N GLY A 101 10.04 14.49 -10.56
CA GLY A 101 10.55 13.39 -9.77
C GLY A 101 9.74 13.12 -8.49
N THR A 102 10.01 11.99 -7.84
CA THR A 102 9.29 11.53 -6.63
C THR A 102 9.39 12.46 -5.43
N THR A 103 10.40 13.32 -5.36
CA THR A 103 10.58 14.33 -4.31
C THR A 103 10.18 15.74 -4.74
N SER A 104 9.76 15.91 -6.01
CA SER A 104 9.46 17.21 -6.63
C SER A 104 7.96 17.47 -6.83
N TYR A 105 7.09 16.59 -6.37
CA TYR A 105 5.64 16.72 -6.56
C TYR A 105 5.05 18.01 -5.96
N GLY A 106 5.72 18.63 -4.99
CA GLY A 106 5.34 19.95 -4.46
C GLY A 106 5.45 21.11 -5.47
N ASP A 107 6.18 20.91 -6.57
CA ASP A 107 6.31 21.90 -7.63
C ASP A 107 5.24 21.77 -8.73
N ILE A 108 4.22 20.93 -8.52
CA ILE A 108 3.17 20.63 -9.51
C ILE A 108 2.45 21.91 -10.02
N LEU A 109 2.17 22.87 -9.14
CA LEU A 109 1.54 24.14 -9.54
C LEU A 109 2.46 24.96 -10.47
N LYS A 110 3.76 24.99 -10.17
CA LYS A 110 4.76 25.66 -11.02
C LYS A 110 4.87 24.95 -12.37
N ALA A 111 4.89 23.61 -12.38
CA ALA A 111 4.93 22.83 -13.60
C ALA A 111 3.74 23.12 -14.53
N ILE A 112 2.52 23.18 -13.99
CA ILE A 112 1.32 23.54 -14.77
C ILE A 112 1.45 24.96 -15.35
N ASN A 113 1.88 25.93 -14.55
CA ASN A 113 1.99 27.32 -15.01
C ASN A 113 3.04 27.48 -16.14
N GLU A 114 4.23 26.89 -16.01
CA GLU A 114 5.27 26.94 -17.04
C GLU A 114 4.82 26.20 -18.32
N ALA A 115 4.15 25.06 -18.18
CA ALA A 115 3.58 24.32 -19.31
C ALA A 115 2.47 25.13 -20.04
N MET A 116 1.63 25.86 -19.29
CA MET A 116 0.62 26.76 -19.89
C MET A 116 1.23 27.94 -20.68
N GLU A 117 2.47 28.33 -20.36
CA GLU A 117 3.23 29.30 -21.12
C GLU A 117 3.94 28.67 -22.36
N GLY A 118 3.74 27.38 -22.60
CA GLY A 118 4.37 26.63 -23.71
C GLY A 118 5.84 26.28 -23.47
N LYS A 119 6.27 26.23 -22.22
CA LYS A 119 7.62 25.84 -21.82
C LYS A 119 7.62 24.39 -21.34
N HIS A 120 8.62 23.63 -21.72
CA HIS A 120 8.90 22.35 -21.07
C HIS A 120 9.45 22.60 -19.67
N PHE A 121 8.94 21.83 -18.69
CA PHE A 121 9.36 21.93 -17.30
C PHE A 121 9.79 20.57 -16.73
N GLU A 122 10.96 20.55 -16.14
CA GLU A 122 11.49 19.38 -15.46
C GLU A 122 12.00 19.78 -14.08
N GLU A 123 11.65 18.99 -13.06
CA GLU A 123 12.17 19.21 -11.71
C GLU A 123 12.46 17.88 -11.02
N PHE A 124 13.71 17.69 -10.61
CA PHE A 124 14.21 16.52 -9.90
C PHE A 124 15.09 16.98 -8.74
N LYS A 125 14.44 17.20 -7.60
CA LYS A 125 15.16 17.50 -6.35
C LYS A 125 16.02 16.33 -5.91
N ASP A 126 16.89 16.56 -4.93
CA ASP A 126 17.66 15.50 -4.30
C ASP A 126 16.72 14.37 -3.87
N ILE A 127 17.06 13.12 -4.24
CA ILE A 127 16.23 11.96 -3.94
C ILE A 127 16.07 11.72 -2.43
N ASP A 128 17.01 12.21 -1.63
CA ASP A 128 16.96 12.14 -0.17
C ASP A 128 16.26 13.36 0.46
N TYR A 129 15.70 14.27 -0.35
CA TYR A 129 14.86 15.36 0.16
C TYR A 129 13.53 14.81 0.68
N LEU A 130 13.14 15.24 1.89
CA LEU A 130 11.81 14.96 2.44
C LEU A 130 10.89 16.15 2.13
N PRO A 131 9.88 15.98 1.27
CA PRO A 131 8.97 17.07 0.93
C PRO A 131 8.27 17.67 2.17
N GLU A 132 8.10 18.98 2.16
CA GLU A 132 7.32 19.67 3.19
C GLU A 132 5.82 19.40 3.01
N LYS A 133 5.02 19.67 4.04
CA LYS A 133 3.56 19.61 3.95
C LYS A 133 3.06 20.66 2.93
N LEU A 134 2.31 20.23 1.92
CA LEU A 134 1.82 21.11 0.84
C LEU A 134 0.52 21.85 1.18
N GLY A 135 -0.02 21.64 2.36
CA GLY A 135 -1.32 22.19 2.78
C GLY A 135 -2.31 21.10 3.19
N LYS A 136 -3.59 21.37 3.05
CA LYS A 136 -4.64 20.39 3.35
C LYS A 136 -4.73 19.37 2.23
N ARG A 137 -4.64 18.08 2.55
CA ARG A 137 -4.72 16.96 1.61
C ARG A 137 -6.17 16.70 1.20
N VAL A 138 -6.42 16.32 -0.05
CA VAL A 138 -7.73 15.86 -0.52
C VAL A 138 -7.74 14.35 -0.51
N LEU A 139 -8.56 13.74 0.36
CA LEU A 139 -8.66 12.29 0.47
C LEU A 139 -9.52 11.71 -0.65
N THR A 140 -9.02 10.64 -1.29
CA THR A 140 -9.68 9.95 -2.40
C THR A 140 -10.14 8.54 -2.04
N THR A 141 -10.00 8.15 -0.77
CA THR A 141 -10.29 6.82 -0.24
C THR A 141 -11.73 6.63 0.26
N GLY A 142 -12.66 7.49 -0.14
CA GLY A 142 -14.07 7.41 0.30
C GLY A 142 -14.35 8.04 1.67
N GLY A 143 -13.35 8.61 2.34
CA GLY A 143 -13.50 9.44 3.53
C GLY A 143 -13.58 8.70 4.87
N HIS A 144 -13.77 7.38 4.90
CA HIS A 144 -13.85 6.60 6.14
C HIS A 144 -12.51 5.98 6.56
N PHE A 145 -11.58 5.79 5.63
CA PHE A 145 -10.19 5.44 5.93
C PHE A 145 -9.22 6.33 5.17
N GLY A 146 -7.97 6.37 5.61
CA GLY A 146 -6.93 7.11 4.90
C GLY A 146 -5.53 6.64 5.26
N TYR A 147 -4.62 6.75 4.29
CA TYR A 147 -3.22 6.39 4.46
C TYR A 147 -2.43 7.52 5.10
N LEU A 148 -1.62 7.20 6.09
CA LEU A 148 -0.68 8.11 6.73
C LEU A 148 0.74 7.64 6.40
N LYS A 149 1.42 8.35 5.48
CA LYS A 149 2.78 8.04 5.07
C LYS A 149 3.76 8.56 6.14
N ILE A 150 4.32 7.62 6.93
CA ILE A 150 5.15 7.95 8.10
C ILE A 150 6.64 8.10 7.80
N ALA A 151 7.08 7.57 6.67
CA ALA A 151 8.46 7.69 6.19
C ALA A 151 8.53 7.55 4.68
N GLU A 152 9.67 7.91 4.11
CA GLU A 152 9.99 7.81 2.69
C GLU A 152 11.34 7.13 2.51
N GLY A 153 11.50 6.33 1.43
CA GLY A 153 12.74 5.64 1.10
C GLY A 153 13.01 4.39 1.95
N CYS A 154 14.10 3.69 1.65
CA CYS A 154 14.43 2.42 2.31
C CYS A 154 15.95 2.17 2.26
N ASP A 155 16.54 1.82 3.41
CA ASP A 155 17.95 1.47 3.55
C ASP A 155 18.21 -0.06 3.45
N LYS A 156 17.17 -0.84 3.19
CA LYS A 156 17.33 -2.25 2.88
C LYS A 156 17.81 -2.38 1.42
N HIS A 157 18.77 -3.24 1.20
CA HIS A 157 19.36 -3.45 -0.12
C HIS A 157 18.95 -4.83 -0.65
N CYS A 158 17.64 -5.11 -0.64
CA CYS A 158 17.10 -6.33 -1.25
C CYS A 158 17.47 -6.35 -2.73
N THR A 159 18.02 -7.48 -3.20
CA THR A 159 18.63 -7.56 -4.53
C THR A 159 17.64 -7.43 -5.69
N TYR A 160 16.36 -7.64 -5.44
CA TYR A 160 15.26 -7.50 -6.40
C TYR A 160 14.62 -6.11 -6.43
N CYS A 161 14.99 -5.22 -5.50
CA CYS A 161 14.21 -4.02 -5.22
C CYS A 161 14.87 -2.75 -5.78
N ILE A 162 14.11 -1.98 -6.56
CA ILE A 162 14.54 -0.72 -7.16
C ILE A 162 14.27 0.50 -6.27
N ILE A 163 13.54 0.35 -5.17
CA ILE A 163 13.06 1.45 -4.32
C ILE A 163 14.19 2.40 -3.85
N PRO A 164 15.36 1.94 -3.39
CA PRO A 164 16.42 2.86 -2.97
C PRO A 164 16.86 3.83 -4.07
N LYS A 165 16.76 3.43 -5.34
CA LYS A 165 17.06 4.29 -6.51
C LYS A 165 15.93 5.25 -6.86
N LEU A 166 14.68 4.92 -6.50
CA LEU A 166 13.48 5.70 -6.85
C LEU A 166 13.02 6.62 -5.72
N ARG A 167 13.24 6.22 -4.47
CA ARG A 167 12.74 6.91 -3.29
C ARG A 167 13.83 7.30 -2.29
N GLY A 168 15.10 6.95 -2.58
CA GLY A 168 16.25 7.31 -1.76
C GLY A 168 16.37 6.57 -0.44
N LYS A 169 17.17 7.12 0.48
CA LYS A 169 17.39 6.60 1.81
C LYS A 169 16.16 6.74 2.69
N PHE A 170 16.10 5.93 3.75
CA PHE A 170 15.02 6.00 4.73
C PHE A 170 15.01 7.37 5.44
N ARG A 171 13.85 8.03 5.46
CA ARG A 171 13.62 9.35 6.09
C ARG A 171 12.26 9.35 6.77
N SER A 172 12.25 9.46 8.10
CA SER A 172 11.03 9.56 8.90
C SER A 172 10.40 10.95 8.77
N VAL A 173 9.07 10.99 8.68
CA VAL A 173 8.32 12.24 8.85
C VAL A 173 8.27 12.58 10.35
N PRO A 174 8.54 13.84 10.78
CA PRO A 174 8.45 14.23 12.18
C PRO A 174 7.08 13.90 12.80
N MET A 175 7.10 13.38 14.03
CA MET A 175 5.90 12.88 14.73
C MET A 175 4.81 13.94 14.86
N GLU A 176 5.19 15.17 15.15
CA GLU A 176 4.28 16.31 15.31
C GLU A 176 3.49 16.57 14.02
N ARG A 177 4.16 16.48 12.86
CA ARG A 177 3.54 16.62 11.54
C ARG A 177 2.53 15.49 11.27
N LEU A 178 2.88 14.24 11.63
CA LEU A 178 1.99 13.08 11.48
C LEU A 178 0.75 13.19 12.36
N ILE A 179 0.91 13.64 13.60
CA ILE A 179 -0.19 13.85 14.54
C ILE A 179 -1.14 14.95 14.03
N GLU A 180 -0.58 16.04 13.48
CA GLU A 180 -1.37 17.11 12.87
C GLU A 180 -2.17 16.59 11.67
N GLN A 181 -1.54 15.89 10.73
CA GLN A 181 -2.21 15.28 9.57
C GLN A 181 -3.31 14.30 10.00
N ALA A 182 -3.03 13.44 10.97
CA ALA A 182 -4.01 12.49 11.47
C ALA A 182 -5.22 13.15 12.14
N LYS A 183 -5.04 14.30 12.82
CA LYS A 183 -6.15 15.09 13.36
C LYS A 183 -7.00 15.71 12.25
N GLU A 184 -6.38 16.29 11.24
CA GLU A 184 -7.08 16.83 10.07
C GLU A 184 -7.92 15.74 9.38
N MET A 185 -7.35 14.56 9.18
CA MET A 185 -8.08 13.41 8.61
C MET A 185 -9.27 12.98 9.49
N ALA A 186 -9.08 12.95 10.81
CA ALA A 186 -10.16 12.62 11.75
C ALA A 186 -11.29 13.66 11.74
N GLU A 187 -10.97 14.95 11.60
CA GLU A 187 -11.95 16.05 11.44
C GLU A 187 -12.74 15.93 10.13
N GLU A 188 -12.16 15.34 9.09
CA GLU A 188 -12.80 15.03 7.81
C GLU A 188 -13.64 13.75 7.82
N GLY A 189 -13.65 13.01 8.93
CA GLY A 189 -14.48 11.83 9.11
C GLY A 189 -13.74 10.49 8.98
N VAL A 190 -12.41 10.49 8.79
CA VAL A 190 -11.61 9.25 8.76
C VAL A 190 -11.71 8.54 10.10
N LYS A 191 -12.07 7.28 10.04
CA LYS A 191 -12.22 6.38 11.21
C LYS A 191 -11.09 5.35 11.30
N GLU A 192 -10.45 5.00 10.17
CA GLU A 192 -9.28 4.13 10.13
C GLU A 192 -8.05 4.86 9.56
N LEU A 193 -6.96 4.91 10.32
CA LEU A 193 -5.64 5.34 9.86
C LEU A 193 -4.80 4.12 9.47
N ILE A 194 -4.24 4.14 8.28
CA ILE A 194 -3.36 3.09 7.78
C ILE A 194 -1.96 3.67 7.61
N LEU A 195 -1.04 3.25 8.48
CA LEU A 195 0.34 3.71 8.47
C LEU A 195 1.12 2.98 7.39
N VAL A 196 1.72 3.74 6.49
CA VAL A 196 2.48 3.23 5.35
C VAL A 196 3.85 3.88 5.22
N ALA A 197 4.82 3.10 4.79
CA ALA A 197 6.15 3.51 4.34
C ALA A 197 6.71 2.37 3.48
N GLN A 198 7.94 2.48 2.97
CA GLN A 198 8.64 1.33 2.40
C GLN A 198 9.12 0.35 3.49
N GLU A 199 9.30 0.87 4.70
CA GLU A 199 9.60 0.12 5.93
C GLU A 199 9.04 0.93 7.11
N THR A 200 8.07 0.41 7.84
CA THR A 200 7.42 1.13 8.95
C THR A 200 8.06 0.87 10.31
N THR A 201 8.62 -0.32 10.51
CA THR A 201 9.12 -0.78 11.82
C THR A 201 10.32 -0.02 12.35
N VAL A 202 11.13 0.58 11.45
CA VAL A 202 12.31 1.37 11.83
C VAL A 202 12.02 2.87 12.00
N TYR A 203 10.74 3.28 11.96
CA TYR A 203 10.36 4.68 12.12
C TYR A 203 11.04 5.35 13.29
N GLY A 204 11.60 6.52 13.05
CA GLY A 204 12.25 7.38 14.04
C GLY A 204 13.73 7.08 14.29
N THR A 205 14.31 6.05 13.71
CA THR A 205 15.73 5.71 13.92
C THR A 205 16.67 6.81 13.43
N ASP A 206 16.33 7.47 12.34
CA ASP A 206 17.09 8.55 11.71
C ASP A 206 16.95 9.90 12.44
N ILE A 207 15.77 10.23 12.97
CA ILE A 207 15.49 11.54 13.57
C ILE A 207 15.47 11.52 15.11
N TYR A 208 15.17 10.37 15.75
CA TYR A 208 15.12 10.21 17.21
C TYR A 208 16.20 9.26 17.75
N GLY A 209 17.03 8.66 16.88
CA GLY A 209 18.11 7.74 17.25
C GLY A 209 17.64 6.37 17.76
N LYS A 210 16.35 6.04 17.66
CA LYS A 210 15.76 4.77 18.10
C LYS A 210 14.46 4.48 17.37
N LYS A 211 14.07 3.21 17.30
CA LYS A 211 12.74 2.82 16.83
C LYS A 211 11.65 3.49 17.67
N SER A 212 10.75 4.22 17.03
CA SER A 212 9.75 5.06 17.70
C SER A 212 8.32 4.85 17.19
N LEU A 213 8.07 3.80 16.40
CA LEU A 213 6.74 3.50 15.89
C LEU A 213 5.73 3.31 17.04
N HIS A 214 6.09 2.58 18.09
CA HIS A 214 5.25 2.37 19.27
C HIS A 214 4.87 3.69 19.98
N VAL A 215 5.76 4.70 19.97
CA VAL A 215 5.45 6.03 20.53
C VAL A 215 4.46 6.77 19.64
N LEU A 216 4.68 6.76 18.32
CA LEU A 216 3.76 7.36 17.35
C LEU A 216 2.35 6.73 17.47
N LEU A 217 2.26 5.41 17.53
CA LEU A 217 0.99 4.69 17.67
C LEU A 217 0.22 5.11 18.94
N LYS A 218 0.89 5.22 20.09
CA LYS A 218 0.29 5.70 21.35
C LYS A 218 -0.25 7.13 21.23
N GLU A 219 0.46 8.02 20.52
CA GLU A 219 -0.03 9.39 20.29
C GLU A 219 -1.23 9.43 19.33
N LEU A 220 -1.20 8.63 18.27
CA LEU A 220 -2.33 8.52 17.33
C LEU A 220 -3.58 7.93 18.01
N CYS A 221 -3.43 6.99 18.94
CA CYS A 221 -4.55 6.43 19.71
C CYS A 221 -5.32 7.48 20.54
N LYS A 222 -4.70 8.61 20.88
CA LYS A 222 -5.35 9.70 21.62
C LYS A 222 -6.29 10.54 20.76
N ILE A 223 -6.21 10.44 19.42
CA ILE A 223 -7.03 11.23 18.51
C ILE A 223 -8.48 10.75 18.55
N LYS A 224 -9.39 11.69 18.83
CA LYS A 224 -10.83 11.42 18.79
C LYS A 224 -11.28 11.23 17.34
N GLY A 225 -12.27 10.37 17.12
CA GLY A 225 -12.78 10.04 15.78
C GLY A 225 -12.10 8.83 15.17
N ILE A 226 -10.79 8.65 15.34
CA ILE A 226 -10.10 7.44 14.91
C ILE A 226 -10.50 6.26 15.77
N ARG A 227 -10.91 5.17 15.13
CA ARG A 227 -11.32 3.90 15.75
C ARG A 227 -10.33 2.78 15.48
N TRP A 228 -9.73 2.74 14.29
CA TRP A 228 -8.73 1.76 13.89
C TRP A 228 -7.44 2.43 13.43
N ILE A 229 -6.33 1.82 13.80
CA ILE A 229 -4.98 2.16 13.36
C ILE A 229 -4.32 0.87 12.88
N ARG A 230 -3.99 0.80 11.61
CA ARG A 230 -3.37 -0.35 10.96
C ARG A 230 -1.94 -0.03 10.55
N VAL A 231 -1.04 -1.01 10.69
CA VAL A 231 0.35 -0.87 10.27
C VAL A 231 0.63 -1.83 9.13
N LEU A 232 1.12 -1.31 8.01
CA LEU A 232 1.55 -2.09 6.85
C LEU A 232 3.07 -2.00 6.66
N TYR A 233 3.64 -2.90 5.84
CA TYR A 233 5.04 -2.90 5.44
C TYR A 233 6.03 -3.03 6.61
N CYS A 234 5.86 -4.08 7.42
CA CYS A 234 6.74 -4.40 8.54
C CYS A 234 7.77 -5.45 8.14
N TYR A 235 9.06 -5.17 8.40
CA TYR A 235 10.07 -6.20 8.22
C TYR A 235 10.10 -7.14 9.45
N PRO A 236 10.03 -8.47 9.27
CA PRO A 236 9.99 -9.41 10.38
C PRO A 236 11.15 -9.24 11.37
N GLU A 237 12.37 -9.10 10.85
CA GLU A 237 13.60 -8.90 11.63
C GLU A 237 13.68 -7.56 12.37
N GLU A 238 12.77 -6.63 12.09
CA GLU A 238 12.74 -5.32 12.75
C GLU A 238 11.63 -5.20 13.80
N ILE A 239 10.79 -6.21 13.97
CA ILE A 239 9.78 -6.26 15.04
C ILE A 239 10.49 -6.28 16.40
N TYR A 240 9.96 -5.54 17.38
CA TYR A 240 10.55 -5.38 18.71
C TYR A 240 9.49 -5.36 19.81
N ASP A 241 9.91 -5.62 21.04
CA ASP A 241 9.02 -5.89 22.18
C ASP A 241 8.07 -4.73 22.50
N GLU A 242 8.56 -3.49 22.46
CA GLU A 242 7.73 -2.32 22.77
C GLU A 242 6.61 -2.10 21.72
N LEU A 243 6.85 -2.51 20.46
CA LEU A 243 5.81 -2.49 19.44
C LEU A 243 4.74 -3.54 19.74
N ILE A 244 5.15 -4.79 19.99
CA ILE A 244 4.23 -5.90 20.35
C ILE A 244 3.40 -5.52 21.57
N GLN A 245 4.03 -5.01 22.63
CA GLN A 245 3.33 -4.60 23.86
C GLN A 245 2.35 -3.47 23.58
N THR A 246 2.71 -2.50 22.75
CA THR A 246 1.83 -1.39 22.39
C THR A 246 0.61 -1.86 21.59
N MET A 247 0.81 -2.77 20.64
CA MET A 247 -0.31 -3.36 19.89
C MET A 247 -1.27 -4.13 20.81
N LYS A 248 -0.73 -4.87 21.78
CA LYS A 248 -1.51 -5.63 22.75
C LYS A 248 -2.33 -4.74 23.70
N GLU A 249 -1.81 -3.58 24.09
CA GLU A 249 -2.43 -2.69 25.08
C GLU A 249 -3.44 -1.71 24.49
N GLU A 250 -3.20 -1.22 23.28
CA GLU A 250 -3.95 -0.13 22.66
C GLU A 250 -5.08 -0.65 21.77
N LYS A 251 -6.32 -0.55 22.25
CA LYS A 251 -7.53 -1.10 21.61
C LYS A 251 -7.85 -0.56 20.21
N LYS A 252 -7.29 0.58 19.82
CA LYS A 252 -7.48 1.15 18.49
C LYS A 252 -6.53 0.56 17.46
N ILE A 253 -5.43 -0.05 17.90
CA ILE A 253 -4.50 -0.69 16.98
C ILE A 253 -5.09 -2.02 16.53
N CYS A 254 -5.24 -2.19 15.23
CA CYS A 254 -5.66 -3.48 14.68
C CYS A 254 -4.62 -4.55 15.03
N HIS A 255 -5.07 -5.68 15.57
CA HIS A 255 -4.22 -6.86 15.74
C HIS A 255 -3.96 -7.47 14.36
N TYR A 256 -3.22 -6.74 13.54
CA TYR A 256 -2.89 -7.04 12.16
C TYR A 256 -1.49 -6.55 11.85
N LEU A 257 -0.65 -7.40 11.26
CA LEU A 257 0.66 -7.01 10.74
C LEU A 257 0.88 -7.58 9.34
N ASP A 258 1.30 -6.70 8.43
CA ASP A 258 1.80 -7.07 7.12
C ASP A 258 3.33 -7.28 7.21
N LEU A 259 3.75 -8.53 7.08
CA LEU A 259 5.12 -9.01 7.24
C LEU A 259 5.63 -9.65 5.95
N PRO A 260 6.07 -8.89 4.93
CA PRO A 260 6.54 -9.44 3.67
C PRO A 260 7.85 -10.23 3.87
N ILE A 261 7.77 -11.56 4.04
CA ILE A 261 8.94 -12.43 4.23
C ILE A 261 9.68 -12.72 2.92
N GLN A 262 8.98 -12.69 1.81
CA GLN A 262 9.41 -12.93 0.42
C GLN A 262 9.72 -14.38 0.09
N HIS A 263 10.36 -15.13 0.96
CA HIS A 263 10.69 -16.56 0.83
C HIS A 263 10.97 -17.19 2.21
N ALA A 264 11.07 -18.53 2.29
CA ALA A 264 11.41 -19.25 3.52
C ALA A 264 12.74 -20.01 3.42
N SER A 265 13.23 -20.37 2.22
CA SER A 265 14.55 -21.02 2.10
C SER A 265 15.67 -20.04 2.45
N ASP A 266 16.52 -20.38 3.41
CA ASP A 266 17.67 -19.58 3.85
C ASP A 266 18.62 -19.24 2.68
N ARG A 267 18.76 -20.17 1.74
CA ARG A 267 19.58 -19.99 0.55
C ARG A 267 19.03 -18.88 -0.34
N ILE A 268 17.73 -18.86 -0.56
CA ILE A 268 17.05 -17.84 -1.37
C ILE A 268 16.97 -16.51 -0.63
N LEU A 269 16.63 -16.50 0.65
CA LEU A 269 16.64 -15.30 1.49
C LEU A 269 17.99 -14.59 1.43
N LYS A 270 19.08 -15.33 1.54
CA LYS A 270 20.45 -14.79 1.41
C LYS A 270 20.70 -14.20 0.02
N ARG A 271 20.26 -14.86 -1.06
CA ARG A 271 20.36 -14.34 -2.44
C ARG A 271 19.52 -13.07 -2.65
N MET A 272 18.35 -13.02 -2.02
CA MET A 272 17.48 -11.83 -1.99
C MET A 272 18.08 -10.67 -1.20
N GLY A 273 19.16 -10.88 -0.45
CA GLY A 273 19.75 -9.86 0.43
C GLY A 273 18.93 -9.63 1.71
N ARG A 274 18.07 -10.59 2.08
CA ARG A 274 17.34 -10.57 3.36
C ARG A 274 18.28 -10.93 4.50
N ARG A 275 18.06 -10.33 5.66
CA ARG A 275 18.88 -10.50 6.86
C ARG A 275 18.17 -11.35 7.91
N THR A 276 17.38 -12.30 7.47
CA THR A 276 16.60 -13.22 8.30
C THR A 276 16.79 -14.63 7.80
N THR A 277 16.51 -15.60 8.65
CA THR A 277 16.51 -17.03 8.39
C THR A 277 15.10 -17.60 8.60
N GLN A 278 14.83 -18.79 8.07
CA GLN A 278 13.57 -19.50 8.31
C GLN A 278 13.30 -19.67 9.81
N ALA A 279 14.31 -20.05 10.59
CA ALA A 279 14.17 -20.21 12.03
C ALA A 279 13.76 -18.90 12.75
N GLU A 280 14.33 -17.77 12.36
CA GLU A 280 13.96 -16.44 12.89
C GLU A 280 12.54 -16.04 12.46
N LEU A 281 12.12 -16.40 11.25
CA LEU A 281 10.74 -16.19 10.79
C LEU A 281 9.73 -17.01 11.62
N VAL A 282 10.02 -18.28 11.88
CA VAL A 282 9.22 -19.14 12.76
C VAL A 282 9.14 -18.54 14.17
N GLU A 283 10.27 -18.11 14.71
CA GLU A 283 10.34 -17.51 16.07
C GLU A 283 9.46 -16.26 16.17
N ILE A 284 9.56 -15.31 15.23
CA ILE A 284 8.79 -14.06 15.30
C ILE A 284 7.29 -14.29 15.09
N VAL A 285 6.89 -15.19 14.17
CA VAL A 285 5.48 -15.55 13.96
C VAL A 285 4.88 -16.17 15.23
N ASN A 286 5.58 -17.14 15.83
CA ASN A 286 5.12 -17.77 17.05
C ASN A 286 5.06 -16.80 18.23
N LYS A 287 6.05 -15.91 18.37
CA LYS A 287 6.04 -14.85 19.40
C LYS A 287 4.85 -13.93 19.24
N LEU A 288 4.56 -13.45 18.03
CA LEU A 288 3.43 -12.59 17.77
C LEU A 288 2.10 -13.27 18.15
N ARG A 289 1.90 -14.52 17.77
CA ARG A 289 0.69 -15.30 18.11
C ARG A 289 0.57 -15.59 19.61
N GLN A 290 1.68 -15.79 20.29
CA GLN A 290 1.69 -16.01 21.75
C GLN A 290 1.33 -14.71 22.48
N GLU A 291 1.87 -13.58 22.08
CA GLU A 291 1.64 -12.31 22.76
C GLU A 291 0.29 -11.67 22.42
N ILE A 292 -0.20 -11.88 21.20
CA ILE A 292 -1.46 -11.35 20.66
C ILE A 292 -2.22 -12.51 20.00
N PRO A 293 -3.00 -13.30 20.75
CA PRO A 293 -3.60 -14.55 20.27
C PRO A 293 -4.59 -14.39 19.10
N ASP A 294 -5.17 -13.22 18.92
CA ASP A 294 -6.10 -12.89 17.83
C ASP A 294 -5.42 -12.09 16.69
N ILE A 295 -4.09 -12.08 16.64
CA ILE A 295 -3.36 -11.37 15.58
C ILE A 295 -3.60 -12.03 14.22
N VAL A 296 -3.88 -11.19 13.24
CA VAL A 296 -3.93 -11.55 11.82
C VAL A 296 -2.58 -11.22 11.19
N LEU A 297 -1.92 -12.21 10.65
CA LEU A 297 -0.63 -12.07 9.99
C LEU A 297 -0.81 -12.18 8.47
N ARG A 298 -0.44 -11.09 7.79
CA ARG A 298 -0.34 -11.03 6.34
C ARG A 298 1.11 -11.17 5.91
N THR A 299 1.34 -11.89 4.81
CA THR A 299 2.66 -11.97 4.20
C THR A 299 2.62 -11.81 2.69
N THR A 300 3.77 -11.57 2.11
CA THR A 300 3.99 -11.52 0.67
C THR A 300 5.18 -12.39 0.32
N LEU A 301 5.05 -13.20 -0.74
CA LEU A 301 6.07 -14.08 -1.27
C LEU A 301 6.44 -13.71 -2.70
N ILE A 302 7.64 -14.11 -3.11
CA ILE A 302 8.10 -14.02 -4.50
C ILE A 302 8.45 -15.44 -4.95
N SER A 303 7.75 -15.92 -5.98
CA SER A 303 8.02 -17.21 -6.63
C SER A 303 9.01 -17.06 -7.79
N GLY A 304 9.85 -18.05 -8.00
CA GLY A 304 10.77 -18.10 -9.13
C GLY A 304 11.90 -17.08 -9.08
N PHE A 305 12.38 -16.76 -7.88
CA PHE A 305 13.59 -15.92 -7.73
C PHE A 305 14.81 -16.59 -8.38
N PRO A 306 15.75 -15.83 -8.98
CA PRO A 306 16.93 -16.41 -9.65
C PRO A 306 17.66 -17.43 -8.78
N GLY A 307 17.80 -18.66 -9.30
CA GLY A 307 18.41 -19.80 -8.63
C GLY A 307 17.50 -20.56 -7.67
N GLU A 308 16.23 -20.26 -7.57
CA GLU A 308 15.25 -21.06 -6.82
C GLU A 308 15.09 -22.42 -7.48
N THR A 309 15.35 -23.47 -6.72
CA THR A 309 15.20 -24.87 -7.16
C THR A 309 13.83 -25.42 -6.77
N GLN A 310 13.55 -26.65 -7.20
CA GLN A 310 12.33 -27.33 -6.80
C GLN A 310 12.33 -27.62 -5.28
N GLU A 311 13.47 -27.97 -4.71
CA GLU A 311 13.61 -28.19 -3.27
C GLU A 311 13.37 -26.91 -2.46
N ASP A 312 13.80 -25.72 -2.94
CA ASP A 312 13.50 -24.45 -2.28
C ASP A 312 12.00 -24.12 -2.32
N HIS A 313 11.34 -24.45 -3.42
CA HIS A 313 9.89 -24.26 -3.56
C HIS A 313 9.12 -25.20 -2.63
N GLU A 314 9.51 -26.49 -2.56
CA GLU A 314 8.92 -27.46 -1.63
C GLU A 314 9.12 -27.04 -0.16
N GLU A 315 10.30 -26.51 0.18
CA GLU A 315 10.59 -25.93 1.49
C GLU A 315 9.66 -24.73 1.80
N LEU A 316 9.43 -23.86 0.80
CA LEU A 316 8.51 -22.74 0.95
C LEU A 316 7.06 -23.18 1.14
N MET A 317 6.61 -24.18 0.36
CA MET A 317 5.27 -24.78 0.51
C MET A 317 5.08 -25.37 1.91
N GLY A 318 6.05 -26.14 2.41
CA GLY A 318 6.01 -26.70 3.77
C GLY A 318 5.98 -25.61 4.85
N PHE A 319 6.70 -24.51 4.64
CA PHE A 319 6.67 -23.36 5.55
C PHE A 319 5.32 -22.64 5.55
N VAL A 320 4.67 -22.46 4.39
CA VAL A 320 3.34 -21.86 4.30
C VAL A 320 2.30 -22.72 5.00
N ASP A 321 2.35 -24.04 4.80
CA ASP A 321 1.48 -25.02 5.45
C ASP A 321 1.66 -25.03 6.98
N GLU A 322 2.90 -24.98 7.47
CA GLU A 322 3.20 -24.96 8.92
C GLU A 322 2.81 -23.62 9.57
N MET A 323 3.07 -22.50 8.88
CA MET A 323 2.84 -21.18 9.45
C MET A 323 1.40 -20.70 9.29
N GLU A 324 0.62 -21.21 8.35
CA GLU A 324 -0.79 -20.86 8.14
C GLU A 324 -1.05 -19.36 8.27
N PHE A 325 -0.47 -18.55 7.38
CA PHE A 325 -0.73 -17.11 7.38
C PHE A 325 -2.21 -16.83 7.11
N ASP A 326 -2.77 -15.82 7.79
CA ASP A 326 -4.18 -15.46 7.62
C ASP A 326 -4.44 -14.82 6.27
N ARG A 327 -3.46 -14.07 5.76
CA ARG A 327 -3.48 -13.44 4.44
C ARG A 327 -2.12 -13.61 3.79
N LEU A 328 -2.11 -14.01 2.53
CA LEU A 328 -0.87 -14.21 1.76
C LEU A 328 -1.09 -13.84 0.30
N GLY A 329 -0.14 -13.13 -0.27
CA GLY A 329 -0.08 -12.85 -1.70
C GLY A 329 1.25 -13.32 -2.28
N VAL A 330 1.22 -13.87 -3.50
CA VAL A 330 2.41 -14.33 -4.21
C VAL A 330 2.58 -13.54 -5.49
N PHE A 331 3.77 -13.00 -5.69
CA PHE A 331 4.17 -12.38 -6.95
C PHE A 331 5.22 -13.25 -7.65
N THR A 332 5.14 -13.38 -8.96
CA THR A 332 6.26 -13.91 -9.73
C THR A 332 7.42 -12.91 -9.70
N TYR A 333 8.65 -13.43 -9.66
CA TYR A 333 9.82 -12.56 -9.71
C TYR A 333 9.86 -11.76 -11.03
N SER A 334 9.87 -10.43 -10.93
CA SER A 334 10.05 -9.50 -12.04
C SER A 334 11.50 -9.03 -12.10
N ALA A 335 12.16 -9.22 -13.25
CA ALA A 335 13.54 -8.82 -13.46
C ALA A 335 13.63 -7.31 -13.74
N GLU A 336 13.74 -6.52 -12.67
CA GLU A 336 13.82 -5.07 -12.77
C GLU A 336 15.23 -4.61 -13.17
N GLU A 337 15.30 -3.80 -14.22
CA GLU A 337 16.55 -3.16 -14.64
C GLU A 337 17.26 -2.47 -13.48
N ASP A 338 18.57 -2.46 -13.50
CA ASP A 338 19.41 -1.85 -12.47
C ASP A 338 19.31 -2.49 -11.08
N THR A 339 18.63 -3.62 -10.93
CA THR A 339 18.69 -4.41 -9.71
C THR A 339 19.73 -5.52 -9.79
N PRO A 340 20.41 -5.88 -8.69
CA PRO A 340 21.36 -6.98 -8.71
C PRO A 340 20.76 -8.31 -9.19
N ALA A 341 19.51 -8.60 -8.82
CA ALA A 341 18.83 -9.84 -9.15
C ALA A 341 18.58 -10.01 -10.66
N ALA A 342 18.38 -8.91 -11.41
CA ALA A 342 18.15 -8.97 -12.84
C ALA A 342 19.36 -9.55 -13.63
N THR A 343 20.57 -9.43 -13.07
CA THR A 343 21.80 -9.92 -13.67
C THR A 343 22.33 -11.22 -13.06
N MET A 344 21.60 -11.79 -12.09
CA MET A 344 21.98 -13.08 -11.49
C MET A 344 21.85 -14.22 -12.52
N PRO A 345 22.74 -15.21 -12.47
CA PRO A 345 22.56 -16.45 -13.21
C PRO A 345 21.37 -17.25 -12.70
N ASP A 346 21.00 -18.28 -13.45
CA ASP A 346 19.96 -19.24 -13.06
C ASP A 346 18.56 -18.59 -12.95
N GLN A 347 18.23 -17.73 -13.92
CA GLN A 347 16.88 -17.17 -14.06
C GLN A 347 15.86 -18.29 -14.27
N VAL A 348 14.75 -18.23 -13.56
CA VAL A 348 13.64 -19.20 -13.68
C VAL A 348 12.74 -18.77 -14.83
N SER A 349 12.21 -19.72 -15.62
CA SER A 349 11.28 -19.41 -16.71
C SER A 349 9.95 -18.88 -16.18
N GLU A 350 9.24 -18.10 -16.99
CA GLU A 350 7.96 -17.53 -16.57
C GLU A 350 6.92 -18.60 -16.25
N GLU A 351 6.88 -19.68 -17.05
CA GLU A 351 5.97 -20.81 -16.83
C GLU A 351 6.16 -21.44 -15.44
N VAL A 352 7.43 -21.65 -15.02
CA VAL A 352 7.74 -22.24 -13.71
C VAL A 352 7.42 -21.25 -12.57
N LYS A 353 7.63 -19.94 -12.78
CA LYS A 353 7.25 -18.93 -11.79
C LYS A 353 5.74 -18.92 -11.56
N GLU A 354 4.96 -18.97 -12.64
CA GLU A 354 3.50 -18.97 -12.60
C GLU A 354 2.98 -20.26 -11.95
N GLU A 355 3.50 -21.42 -12.35
CA GLU A 355 3.15 -22.71 -11.76
C GLU A 355 3.36 -22.70 -10.24
N ARG A 356 4.54 -22.28 -9.78
CA ARG A 356 4.85 -22.20 -8.34
C ARG A 356 4.00 -21.19 -7.59
N ARG A 357 3.71 -20.03 -8.20
CA ARG A 357 2.75 -19.06 -7.64
C ARG A 357 1.39 -19.69 -7.42
N ASP A 358 0.89 -20.39 -8.44
CA ASP A 358 -0.46 -20.96 -8.43
C ASP A 358 -0.56 -22.09 -7.38
N GLU A 359 0.47 -22.95 -7.25
CA GLU A 359 0.54 -23.97 -6.20
C GLU A 359 0.49 -23.35 -4.78
N ILE A 360 1.25 -22.27 -4.52
CA ILE A 360 1.22 -21.58 -3.23
C ILE A 360 -0.14 -20.94 -2.98
N MET A 361 -0.75 -20.34 -4.01
CA MET A 361 -2.04 -19.68 -3.87
C MET A 361 -3.18 -20.68 -3.66
N GLU A 362 -3.11 -21.89 -4.26
CA GLU A 362 -4.05 -22.98 -4.01
C GLU A 362 -3.98 -23.44 -2.54
N LEU A 363 -2.78 -23.68 -2.02
CA LEU A 363 -2.58 -24.02 -0.60
C LEU A 363 -3.11 -22.89 0.32
N GLN A 364 -2.81 -21.63 0.02
CA GLN A 364 -3.28 -20.51 0.82
C GLN A 364 -4.81 -20.36 0.78
N GLN A 365 -5.45 -20.70 -0.33
CA GLN A 365 -6.90 -20.67 -0.45
C GLN A 365 -7.55 -21.65 0.52
N GLU A 366 -7.01 -22.88 0.64
CA GLU A 366 -7.47 -23.88 1.62
C GLU A 366 -7.28 -23.36 3.06
N ILE A 367 -6.10 -22.85 3.39
CA ILE A 367 -5.80 -22.29 4.72
C ILE A 367 -6.77 -21.13 5.05
N SER A 368 -7.01 -20.24 4.11
CA SER A 368 -7.89 -19.08 4.31
C SER A 368 -9.34 -19.50 4.53
N TYR A 369 -9.81 -20.51 3.78
CA TYR A 369 -11.15 -21.08 3.94
C TYR A 369 -11.33 -21.74 5.30
N ASP A 370 -10.36 -22.54 5.76
CA ASP A 370 -10.41 -23.22 7.08
C ASP A 370 -10.44 -22.19 8.21
N LYS A 371 -9.56 -21.19 8.16
CA LYS A 371 -9.56 -20.07 9.12
C LYS A 371 -10.85 -19.26 9.11
N GLY A 372 -11.44 -19.06 7.94
CA GLY A 372 -12.75 -18.44 7.77
C GLY A 372 -13.87 -19.25 8.42
N THR A 373 -13.84 -20.55 8.22
CA THR A 373 -14.79 -21.51 8.79
C THR A 373 -14.73 -21.53 10.32
N ASP A 374 -13.55 -21.45 10.92
CA ASP A 374 -13.34 -21.37 12.37
C ASP A 374 -13.94 -20.08 13.00
N ARG A 375 -14.25 -19.08 12.20
CA ARG A 375 -14.91 -17.83 12.64
C ARG A 375 -16.43 -17.93 12.65
N ILE A 376 -17.04 -18.97 12.09
CA ILE A 376 -18.50 -19.12 12.05
C ILE A 376 -19.08 -19.13 13.48
N GLY A 377 -20.08 -18.30 13.72
CA GLY A 377 -20.70 -18.08 15.02
C GLY A 377 -20.03 -16.99 15.87
N GLN A 378 -18.84 -16.51 15.53
CA GLN A 378 -18.21 -15.38 16.23
C GLN A 378 -18.87 -14.06 15.86
N GLU A 379 -18.87 -13.11 16.80
CA GLU A 379 -19.26 -11.72 16.56
C GLU A 379 -18.05 -10.86 16.34
N LEU A 380 -17.97 -10.23 15.17
CA LEU A 380 -16.89 -9.37 14.76
C LEU A 380 -17.35 -7.91 14.64
N LEU A 381 -16.49 -6.97 14.99
CA LEU A 381 -16.69 -5.56 14.67
C LEU A 381 -16.31 -5.35 13.20
N VAL A 382 -17.24 -4.84 12.40
CA VAL A 382 -17.10 -4.65 10.94
C VAL A 382 -17.27 -3.18 10.61
N MET A 383 -16.37 -2.64 9.81
CA MET A 383 -16.54 -1.34 9.17
C MET A 383 -17.18 -1.53 7.79
N ILE A 384 -18.28 -0.81 7.54
CA ILE A 384 -19.03 -0.88 6.29
C ILE A 384 -18.29 -0.08 5.22
N GLU A 385 -18.00 -0.73 4.08
CA GLU A 385 -17.35 -0.13 2.92
C GLU A 385 -18.35 0.40 1.89
N GLY A 386 -19.49 -0.28 1.76
CA GLY A 386 -20.53 0.10 0.80
C GLY A 386 -21.65 -0.91 0.72
N LYS A 387 -22.68 -0.56 -0.06
CA LYS A 387 -23.83 -1.43 -0.32
C LYS A 387 -23.58 -2.27 -1.57
N VAL A 388 -23.95 -3.55 -1.53
CA VAL A 388 -23.98 -4.40 -2.73
C VAL A 388 -25.12 -3.93 -3.63
N ALA A 389 -24.84 -3.74 -4.92
CA ALA A 389 -25.85 -3.30 -5.88
C ALA A 389 -27.00 -4.32 -5.97
N ASP A 390 -28.23 -3.83 -5.96
CA ASP A 390 -29.46 -4.60 -6.12
C ASP A 390 -29.70 -5.71 -5.04
N GLU A 391 -28.96 -5.69 -3.93
CA GLU A 391 -29.10 -6.66 -2.83
C GLU A 391 -29.39 -5.99 -1.49
N SER A 392 -29.93 -6.78 -0.54
CA SER A 392 -30.08 -6.40 0.87
C SER A 392 -28.82 -6.82 1.64
N ALA A 393 -27.65 -6.40 1.14
CA ALA A 393 -26.35 -6.74 1.68
C ALA A 393 -25.38 -5.56 1.59
N TYR A 394 -24.39 -5.57 2.46
CA TYR A 394 -23.29 -4.61 2.50
C TYR A 394 -21.95 -5.32 2.45
N ILE A 395 -20.96 -4.66 1.87
CA ILE A 395 -19.56 -5.07 1.95
C ILE A 395 -18.95 -4.37 3.17
N GLY A 396 -18.25 -5.12 4.00
CA GLY A 396 -17.51 -4.59 5.13
C GLY A 396 -16.14 -5.24 5.29
N ARG A 397 -15.34 -4.71 6.18
CA ARG A 397 -14.04 -5.28 6.59
C ARG A 397 -13.98 -5.43 8.10
N THR A 398 -13.26 -6.44 8.53
CA THR A 398 -12.87 -6.60 9.93
C THR A 398 -11.52 -5.91 10.21
N TYR A 399 -11.10 -5.89 11.47
CA TYR A 399 -9.73 -5.44 11.79
C TYR A 399 -8.66 -6.30 11.12
N GLY A 400 -8.98 -7.52 10.72
CA GLY A 400 -8.09 -8.48 10.06
C GLY A 400 -7.92 -8.27 8.56
N ASP A 401 -8.52 -7.21 7.98
CA ASP A 401 -8.55 -7.02 6.53
C ASP A 401 -8.13 -5.60 6.15
N ALA A 402 -7.02 -5.46 5.43
CA ALA A 402 -6.59 -4.19 4.86
C ALA A 402 -7.41 -3.86 3.59
N PRO A 403 -7.80 -2.59 3.38
CA PRO A 403 -8.65 -2.22 2.24
C PRO A 403 -7.94 -2.49 0.91
N LYS A 404 -8.70 -3.00 -0.07
CA LYS A 404 -8.26 -3.28 -1.45
C LYS A 404 -7.19 -4.39 -1.59
N VAL A 405 -6.77 -5.02 -0.50
CA VAL A 405 -5.67 -6.00 -0.49
C VAL A 405 -6.13 -7.34 0.03
N ASP A 406 -6.94 -7.35 1.09
CA ASP A 406 -7.43 -8.56 1.75
C ASP A 406 -8.92 -8.80 1.45
N GLY A 407 -9.51 -9.80 2.12
CA GLY A 407 -10.90 -10.18 1.94
C GLY A 407 -11.92 -9.21 2.54
N TYR A 408 -13.19 -9.54 2.36
CA TYR A 408 -14.34 -8.79 2.84
C TYR A 408 -15.24 -9.67 3.71
N ILE A 409 -16.20 -9.02 4.38
CA ILE A 409 -17.36 -9.69 4.93
C ILE A 409 -18.62 -9.13 4.28
N PHE A 410 -19.46 -10.02 3.75
CA PHE A 410 -20.77 -9.68 3.18
C PHE A 410 -21.81 -9.71 4.29
N VAL A 411 -22.34 -8.54 4.65
CA VAL A 411 -23.27 -8.36 5.76
C VAL A 411 -24.71 -8.35 5.25
N GLN A 412 -25.45 -9.39 5.50
CA GLN A 412 -26.86 -9.50 5.14
C GLN A 412 -27.73 -8.76 6.17
N THR A 413 -28.46 -7.74 5.74
CA THR A 413 -29.37 -6.98 6.60
C THR A 413 -30.39 -6.19 5.78
N GLY A 414 -31.57 -6.00 6.38
CA GLY A 414 -32.59 -5.05 5.87
C GLY A 414 -32.43 -3.63 6.43
N GLU A 415 -31.52 -3.41 7.36
CA GLU A 415 -31.27 -2.10 7.96
C GLU A 415 -30.44 -1.21 7.04
N LEU A 416 -30.59 0.10 7.19
CA LEU A 416 -29.82 1.07 6.42
C LEU A 416 -28.49 1.34 7.13
N LEU A 417 -27.39 0.97 6.51
CA LEU A 417 -26.04 1.26 6.94
C LEU A 417 -25.36 2.26 5.99
N MET A 418 -24.45 3.07 6.54
CA MET A 418 -23.66 4.03 5.76
C MET A 418 -22.19 3.58 5.67
N THR A 419 -21.53 3.92 4.60
CA THR A 419 -20.07 3.74 4.48
C THR A 419 -19.35 4.39 5.65
N GLY A 420 -18.45 3.64 6.28
CA GLY A 420 -17.74 4.03 7.49
C GLY A 420 -18.46 3.74 8.80
N ASP A 421 -19.68 3.23 8.78
CA ASP A 421 -20.33 2.76 10.01
C ASP A 421 -19.64 1.50 10.56
N PHE A 422 -19.65 1.37 11.88
CA PHE A 422 -19.20 0.16 12.56
C PHE A 422 -20.39 -0.61 13.07
N ALA A 423 -20.49 -1.87 12.70
CA ALA A 423 -21.55 -2.77 13.10
C ALA A 423 -20.98 -4.05 13.72
N LYS A 424 -21.66 -4.62 14.69
CA LYS A 424 -21.41 -5.99 15.16
C LYS A 424 -22.07 -6.96 14.19
N VAL A 425 -21.29 -7.88 13.67
CA VAL A 425 -21.73 -8.86 12.68
C VAL A 425 -21.41 -10.27 13.22
N ARG A 426 -22.41 -11.14 13.23
CA ARG A 426 -22.23 -12.57 13.49
C ARG A 426 -21.88 -13.27 12.20
N VAL A 427 -20.74 -13.95 12.17
CA VAL A 427 -20.30 -14.72 11.00
C VAL A 427 -21.22 -15.94 10.84
N THR A 428 -21.80 -16.11 9.67
CA THR A 428 -22.73 -17.21 9.33
C THR A 428 -22.14 -18.16 8.29
N GLY A 429 -21.09 -17.76 7.56
CA GLY A 429 -20.45 -18.58 6.55
C GLY A 429 -19.08 -18.03 6.17
N ALA A 430 -18.33 -18.86 5.44
CA ALA A 430 -17.04 -18.51 4.86
C ALA A 430 -17.02 -18.84 3.36
N LEU A 431 -16.31 -18.03 2.59
CA LEU A 431 -15.89 -18.26 1.22
C LEU A 431 -14.38 -18.48 1.19
N GLU A 432 -13.80 -18.61 0.03
CA GLU A 432 -12.36 -18.85 -0.14
C GLU A 432 -11.48 -17.83 0.61
N TYR A 433 -11.82 -16.56 0.51
CA TYR A 433 -11.09 -15.47 1.19
C TYR A 433 -11.99 -14.53 1.98
N ASP A 434 -13.32 -14.63 1.79
CA ASP A 434 -14.31 -13.72 2.33
C ASP A 434 -15.18 -14.39 3.41
N LEU A 435 -15.89 -13.59 4.18
CA LEU A 435 -16.86 -14.03 5.17
C LEU A 435 -18.27 -13.62 4.77
N ILE A 436 -19.25 -14.35 5.30
CA ILE A 436 -20.67 -13.99 5.23
C ILE A 436 -21.17 -13.82 6.66
N GLY A 437 -21.97 -12.80 6.91
CA GLY A 437 -22.52 -12.56 8.24
C GLY A 437 -23.86 -11.81 8.21
N GLU A 438 -24.47 -11.71 9.37
CA GLU A 438 -25.68 -10.95 9.64
C GLU A 438 -25.46 -10.01 10.81
N LEU A 439 -26.24 -8.92 10.90
CA LEU A 439 -26.16 -8.04 12.06
C LEU A 439 -26.45 -8.82 13.35
N ALA A 440 -25.61 -8.67 14.37
CA ALA A 440 -25.92 -9.11 15.71
C ALA A 440 -27.01 -8.19 16.31
N ASP A 441 -27.83 -8.72 17.23
CA ASP A 441 -29.05 -8.11 17.75
C ASP A 441 -28.93 -6.73 18.44
N GLU A 442 -27.71 -6.17 18.54
CA GLU A 442 -27.47 -4.81 19.06
C GLU A 442 -26.62 -4.00 18.06
N TYR A 443 -27.24 -2.99 17.50
CA TYR A 443 -26.57 -1.94 16.73
C TYR A 443 -25.59 -1.19 17.63
N THR A 444 -24.32 -1.14 17.25
CA THR A 444 -23.32 -0.28 17.92
C THR A 444 -22.94 0.86 16.98
N GLU A 445 -23.14 2.09 17.44
CA GLU A 445 -22.81 3.36 16.78
C GLU A 445 -21.43 3.42 16.11
#